data_c2011b3eb7299ebf3f1ac2f63525d548
#
_entry.id   c2011b3eb7299ebf3f1ac2f63525d548
#
_cell.length_a   1.000
_cell.length_b   1.000
_cell.length_c   1.000
_cell.angle_alpha   90.00
_cell.angle_beta   90.00
_cell.angle_gamma   90.00
#
_symmetry.space_group_name_H-M   'P 1'
#
loop_
_entity.id
_entity.type
_entity.pdbx_description
1 polymer ?
#
loop_
_entity_poly.entity_id
_entity_poly.type
_entity_poly.pdbx_seq_one_letter_code
_entity_poly.pdbx_strand_id
1 'polypeptide(L)'
;VRHCLKNFGFYCIYLKHINCGPLLYGRNQYDYREGTLVFIAPGQVSGIDDGKVSYGYKGWCLMFHPDLLRGTSLARRMADYSFFSYSSNEALHMSEREQQIIINCFREIREELQHAIDKHSKQIIAANIEVLLNHCVRFYDRQFVTRENVNKDLLTRFEELLRDYFTSDKPQSLGLPSVAWCADRLHLSANYFGDLIKKETGKSAQEYIQLKVIDIAKERMFDTTKSISEIAYELGFRYPQHFTRLFKKCVGQSPNEYRTQN
;
A
#
# COMPACT_ATOMS: atom_id res chain seq x y z
N VAL A 1 -7.69 -7.35 30.87
CA VAL A 1 -8.23 -7.07 29.53
C VAL A 1 -7.65 -8.11 28.59
N ARG A 2 -8.43 -9.11 28.18
CA ARG A 2 -7.98 -10.11 27.20
C ARG A 2 -8.28 -9.53 25.83
N HIS A 3 -7.27 -8.97 25.17
CA HIS A 3 -7.33 -8.67 23.75
C HIS A 3 -7.43 -10.00 22.99
N CYS A 4 -8.58 -10.30 22.43
CA CYS A 4 -8.75 -11.51 21.62
C CYS A 4 -8.21 -11.23 20.20
N LEU A 5 -6.89 -11.14 20.09
CA LEU A 5 -6.21 -11.08 18.81
C LEU A 5 -6.33 -12.47 18.15
N LYS A 6 -6.99 -12.53 17.01
CA LYS A 6 -7.15 -13.77 16.25
C LYS A 6 -6.34 -13.68 14.95
N ASN A 7 -5.56 -14.69 14.68
CA ASN A 7 -4.94 -14.91 13.38
C ASN A 7 -5.88 -15.81 12.57
N PHE A 8 -6.46 -15.25 11.51
CA PHE A 8 -7.35 -16.01 10.63
C PHE A 8 -6.60 -16.46 9.38
N GLY A 9 -6.73 -17.73 9.01
CA GLY A 9 -6.26 -18.25 7.71
C GLY A 9 -7.17 -17.84 6.54
N PHE A 10 -7.99 -16.81 6.69
CA PHE A 10 -9.01 -16.37 5.76
C PHE A 10 -8.76 -14.95 5.29
N TYR A 11 -9.18 -14.65 4.06
CA TYR A 11 -9.45 -13.28 3.65
C TYR A 11 -10.75 -12.82 4.30
N CYS A 12 -10.77 -11.60 4.84
CA CYS A 12 -11.95 -11.01 5.41
C CYS A 12 -12.18 -9.62 4.82
N ILE A 13 -13.42 -9.32 4.46
CA ILE A 13 -13.86 -8.03 3.95
C ILE A 13 -15.06 -7.60 4.81
N TYR A 14 -14.90 -6.50 5.54
CA TYR A 14 -15.92 -5.98 6.44
C TYR A 14 -16.46 -4.65 5.94
N LEU A 15 -17.76 -4.59 5.71
CA LEU A 15 -18.50 -3.34 5.49
C LEU A 15 -19.27 -2.98 6.76
N LYS A 16 -18.98 -1.81 7.29
CA LYS A 16 -19.63 -1.29 8.50
C LYS A 16 -20.83 -0.42 8.16
N HIS A 17 -21.92 -0.66 8.86
CA HIS A 17 -23.16 0.13 8.73
C HIS A 17 -23.46 1.06 9.91
N ILE A 18 -22.78 0.90 11.05
CA ILE A 18 -23.04 1.68 12.27
C ILE A 18 -21.73 2.03 12.96
N ASN A 19 -21.74 3.12 13.72
CA ASN A 19 -20.62 3.54 14.56
C ASN A 19 -20.47 2.58 15.75
N CYS A 20 -19.65 1.52 15.65
CA CYS A 20 -19.45 0.49 16.65
C CYS A 20 -18.08 0.57 17.34
N GLY A 21 -17.52 1.77 17.46
CA GLY A 21 -16.23 1.96 18.11
C GLY A 21 -15.01 1.56 17.25
N PRO A 22 -13.79 1.73 17.75
CA PRO A 22 -12.57 1.46 17.02
C PRO A 22 -12.33 -0.05 16.84
N LEU A 23 -12.01 -0.45 15.62
CA LEU A 23 -11.47 -1.78 15.34
C LEU A 23 -9.97 -1.74 15.61
N LEU A 24 -9.45 -2.72 16.35
CA LEU A 24 -8.00 -2.87 16.55
C LEU A 24 -7.40 -3.70 15.41
N TYR A 25 -6.35 -3.15 14.81
CA TYR A 25 -5.53 -3.83 13.82
C TYR A 25 -4.08 -3.86 14.33
N GLY A 26 -3.64 -4.98 14.82
CA GLY A 26 -2.39 -5.06 15.57
C GLY A 26 -2.46 -4.19 16.84
N ARG A 27 -1.59 -3.19 16.94
CA ARG A 27 -1.54 -2.24 18.07
C ARG A 27 -2.25 -0.91 17.79
N ASN A 28 -2.74 -0.69 16.56
CA ASN A 28 -3.34 0.56 16.12
C ASN A 28 -4.86 0.51 16.17
N GLN A 29 -5.48 1.65 16.49
CA GLN A 29 -6.94 1.83 16.39
C GLN A 29 -7.29 2.18 14.94
N TYR A 30 -8.36 1.55 14.44
CA TYR A 30 -8.90 1.79 13.11
C TYR A 30 -9.96 2.89 13.15
N ASP A 31 -9.81 3.97 12.38
CA ASP A 31 -10.86 4.98 12.19
C ASP A 31 -11.98 4.41 11.31
N TYR A 32 -12.82 3.63 11.95
CA TYR A 32 -13.84 2.83 11.33
C TYR A 32 -15.18 3.57 11.40
N ARG A 33 -15.45 4.36 10.38
CA ARG A 33 -16.72 5.12 10.24
C ARG A 33 -17.72 4.35 9.40
N GLU A 34 -18.99 4.78 9.45
CA GLU A 34 -20.03 4.26 8.57
C GLU A 34 -19.64 4.41 7.09
N GLY A 35 -19.90 3.35 6.31
CA GLY A 35 -19.49 3.33 4.91
C GLY A 35 -18.03 3.01 4.65
N THR A 36 -17.33 2.50 5.64
CA THR A 36 -15.92 2.09 5.50
C THR A 36 -15.82 0.59 5.21
N LEU A 37 -15.00 0.25 4.23
CA LEU A 37 -14.65 -1.13 3.89
C LEU A 37 -13.23 -1.45 4.35
N VAL A 38 -13.10 -2.58 5.03
CA VAL A 38 -11.84 -3.06 5.63
C VAL A 38 -11.46 -4.40 5.05
N PHE A 39 -10.18 -4.58 4.76
CA PHE A 39 -9.61 -5.79 4.18
C PHE A 39 -8.60 -6.41 5.15
N ILE A 40 -8.67 -7.71 5.35
CA ILE A 40 -7.73 -8.47 6.17
C ILE A 40 -7.27 -9.67 5.36
N ALA A 41 -5.96 -9.82 5.18
CA ALA A 41 -5.36 -10.96 4.51
C ALA A 41 -5.15 -12.14 5.47
N PRO A 42 -5.04 -13.38 4.96
CA PRO A 42 -4.63 -14.53 5.76
C PRO A 42 -3.31 -14.26 6.48
N GLY A 43 -3.24 -14.65 7.75
CA GLY A 43 -2.05 -14.46 8.58
C GLY A 43 -1.94 -13.09 9.26
N GLN A 44 -2.79 -12.14 8.94
CA GLN A 44 -2.84 -10.87 9.66
C GLN A 44 -3.56 -11.02 11.00
N VAL A 45 -2.99 -10.37 12.03
CA VAL A 45 -3.57 -10.37 13.37
C VAL A 45 -4.54 -9.22 13.49
N SER A 46 -5.82 -9.53 13.66
CA SER A 46 -6.87 -8.54 13.88
C SER A 46 -7.68 -8.88 15.15
N GLY A 47 -8.24 -7.88 15.77
CA GLY A 47 -9.08 -8.05 16.97
C GLY A 47 -10.03 -6.89 17.17
N ILE A 48 -11.01 -7.10 18.01
CA ILE A 48 -11.93 -6.07 18.49
C ILE A 48 -11.51 -5.75 19.93
N ASP A 49 -11.44 -4.47 20.26
CA ASP A 49 -11.26 -4.08 21.65
C ASP A 49 -12.55 -4.36 22.41
N ASP A 50 -12.55 -5.44 23.20
CA ASP A 50 -13.70 -5.86 24.03
C ASP A 50 -13.98 -4.91 25.23
N GLY A 51 -13.30 -3.78 25.27
CA GLY A 51 -13.44 -2.78 26.32
C GLY A 51 -14.79 -2.09 26.33
N LYS A 52 -15.82 -2.77 26.82
CA LYS A 52 -17.06 -2.22 27.38
C LYS A 52 -18.34 -2.13 26.57
N VAL A 53 -18.43 -2.48 25.30
CA VAL A 53 -19.74 -2.38 24.63
C VAL A 53 -20.06 -3.60 23.77
N SER A 54 -21.07 -4.36 24.18
CA SER A 54 -21.76 -5.34 23.34
C SER A 54 -22.63 -4.59 22.35
N TYR A 55 -22.07 -4.26 21.20
CA TYR A 55 -22.84 -3.71 20.09
C TYR A 55 -23.38 -4.84 19.22
N GLY A 56 -24.65 -4.78 18.90
CA GLY A 56 -25.20 -5.56 17.81
C GLY A 56 -24.51 -5.14 16.51
N TYR A 57 -23.55 -5.94 16.07
CA TYR A 57 -22.83 -5.69 14.80
C TYR A 57 -23.84 -5.68 13.66
N LYS A 58 -24.11 -4.48 13.10
CA LYS A 58 -24.88 -4.33 11.87
C LYS A 58 -23.91 -4.01 10.74
N GLY A 59 -23.80 -4.90 9.79
CA GLY A 59 -22.91 -4.75 8.64
C GLY A 59 -22.81 -6.05 7.84
N TRP A 60 -21.95 -6.05 6.86
CA TRP A 60 -21.66 -7.21 6.05
C TRP A 60 -20.23 -7.68 6.31
N CYS A 61 -20.05 -9.01 6.33
CA CYS A 61 -18.75 -9.63 6.42
C CYS A 61 -18.68 -10.75 5.40
N LEU A 62 -17.70 -10.69 4.52
CA LEU A 62 -17.32 -11.79 3.64
C LEU A 62 -16.02 -12.39 4.16
N MET A 63 -16.05 -13.68 4.45
CA MET A 63 -14.87 -14.46 4.85
C MET A 63 -14.72 -15.62 3.87
N PHE A 64 -13.53 -15.81 3.31
CA PHE A 64 -13.25 -16.93 2.42
C PHE A 64 -11.83 -17.45 2.59
N HIS A 65 -11.69 -18.78 2.55
CA HIS A 65 -10.39 -19.42 2.60
C HIS A 65 -9.69 -19.34 1.23
N PRO A 66 -8.35 -19.19 1.18
CA PRO A 66 -7.60 -19.17 -0.10
C PRO A 66 -7.87 -20.39 -0.99
N ASP A 67 -8.19 -21.56 -0.42
CA ASP A 67 -8.50 -22.77 -1.19
C ASP A 67 -9.78 -22.64 -2.03
N LEU A 68 -10.71 -21.75 -1.66
CA LEU A 68 -11.87 -21.44 -2.50
C LEU A 68 -11.44 -20.95 -3.88
N LEU A 69 -10.34 -20.22 -3.94
CA LEU A 69 -9.85 -19.60 -5.16
C LEU A 69 -9.02 -20.54 -6.03
N ARG A 70 -8.57 -21.69 -5.49
CA ARG A 70 -7.70 -22.63 -6.21
C ARG A 70 -8.33 -23.09 -7.53
N GLY A 71 -7.62 -22.85 -8.66
CA GLY A 71 -8.08 -23.19 -10.01
C GLY A 71 -8.99 -22.14 -10.65
N THR A 72 -9.23 -20.99 -10.00
CA THR A 72 -9.95 -19.85 -10.58
C THR A 72 -8.99 -18.78 -11.13
N SER A 73 -9.49 -17.87 -11.98
CA SER A 73 -8.74 -16.69 -12.45
C SER A 73 -8.32 -15.80 -11.31
N LEU A 74 -9.19 -15.63 -10.31
CA LEU A 74 -8.98 -14.78 -9.16
C LEU A 74 -7.77 -15.21 -8.33
N ALA A 75 -7.48 -16.52 -8.21
CA ALA A 75 -6.30 -17.00 -7.47
C ALA A 75 -4.99 -16.35 -7.94
N ARG A 76 -4.84 -16.14 -9.25
CA ARG A 76 -3.64 -15.50 -9.85
C ARG A 76 -3.61 -14.00 -9.67
N ARG A 77 -4.77 -13.38 -9.54
CA ARG A 77 -4.93 -11.93 -9.44
C ARG A 77 -4.97 -11.40 -8.00
N MET A 78 -5.03 -12.27 -6.99
CA MET A 78 -5.09 -11.83 -5.59
C MET A 78 -3.91 -10.94 -5.19
N ALA A 79 -2.73 -11.14 -5.78
CA ALA A 79 -1.56 -10.31 -5.54
C ALA A 79 -1.70 -8.86 -6.09
N ASP A 80 -2.60 -8.64 -7.05
CA ASP A 80 -2.85 -7.32 -7.65
C ASP A 80 -3.69 -6.42 -6.73
N TYR A 81 -4.39 -7.01 -5.75
CA TYR A 81 -5.23 -6.28 -4.79
C TYR A 81 -4.40 -5.85 -3.57
N SER A 82 -3.57 -4.82 -3.75
CA SER A 82 -2.60 -4.31 -2.76
C SER A 82 -3.25 -3.89 -1.43
N PHE A 83 -4.52 -3.49 -1.45
CA PHE A 83 -5.26 -3.01 -0.28
C PHE A 83 -5.48 -4.06 0.82
N PHE A 84 -5.30 -5.35 0.56
CA PHE A 84 -5.22 -6.36 1.61
C PHE A 84 -3.97 -6.21 2.51
N SER A 85 -3.00 -5.40 2.09
CA SER A 85 -1.77 -5.12 2.85
C SER A 85 -1.69 -3.68 3.36
N TYR A 86 -2.77 -2.92 3.24
CA TYR A 86 -2.84 -1.55 3.74
C TYR A 86 -2.99 -1.52 5.26
N SER A 87 -2.57 -0.42 5.86
CA SER A 87 -2.74 -0.18 7.29
C SER A 87 -4.17 0.25 7.62
N SER A 88 -4.51 0.19 8.90
CA SER A 88 -5.85 0.47 9.39
C SER A 88 -6.36 1.88 9.13
N ASN A 89 -5.48 2.85 9.01
CA ASN A 89 -5.80 4.24 8.69
C ASN A 89 -5.94 4.52 7.18
N GLU A 90 -5.75 3.49 6.35
CA GLU A 90 -5.80 3.55 4.88
C GLU A 90 -7.07 2.88 4.33
N ALA A 91 -8.13 2.84 5.12
CA ALA A 91 -9.39 2.22 4.75
C ALA A 91 -10.07 2.86 3.55
N LEU A 92 -10.86 2.07 2.86
CA LEU A 92 -11.69 2.56 1.78
C LEU A 92 -12.96 3.23 2.34
N HIS A 93 -13.07 4.53 2.13
CA HIS A 93 -14.27 5.30 2.43
C HIS A 93 -15.16 5.42 1.19
N MET A 94 -16.41 5.00 1.32
CA MET A 94 -17.35 4.90 0.20
C MET A 94 -18.50 5.90 0.34
N SER A 95 -18.97 6.42 -0.80
CA SER A 95 -20.25 7.10 -0.89
C SER A 95 -21.40 6.11 -0.72
N GLU A 96 -22.60 6.57 -0.44
CA GLU A 96 -23.81 5.73 -0.33
C GLU A 96 -24.02 4.87 -1.60
N ARG A 97 -23.81 5.45 -2.79
CA ARG A 97 -23.92 4.71 -4.05
C ARG A 97 -22.89 3.59 -4.16
N GLU A 98 -21.66 3.85 -3.76
CA GLU A 98 -20.57 2.83 -3.76
C GLU A 98 -20.86 1.73 -2.74
N GLN A 99 -21.35 2.08 -1.56
CA GLN A 99 -21.80 1.11 -0.56
C GLN A 99 -22.88 0.19 -1.11
N GLN A 100 -23.88 0.76 -1.83
CA GLN A 100 -24.95 -0.05 -2.40
C GLN A 100 -24.41 -1.06 -3.45
N ILE A 101 -23.43 -0.67 -4.25
CA ILE A 101 -22.76 -1.57 -5.20
C ILE A 101 -22.11 -2.73 -4.46
N ILE A 102 -21.35 -2.46 -3.39
CA ILE A 102 -20.71 -3.50 -2.59
C ILE A 102 -21.73 -4.40 -1.90
N ILE A 103 -22.80 -3.84 -1.34
CA ILE A 103 -23.88 -4.61 -0.73
C ILE A 103 -24.53 -5.56 -1.74
N ASN A 104 -24.72 -5.13 -2.98
CA ASN A 104 -25.26 -6.00 -4.03
C ASN A 104 -24.29 -7.18 -4.32
N CYS A 105 -22.98 -6.94 -4.40
CA CYS A 105 -22.02 -8.03 -4.54
C CYS A 105 -22.08 -9.03 -3.36
N PHE A 106 -22.23 -8.55 -2.14
CA PHE A 106 -22.42 -9.44 -0.98
C PHE A 106 -23.72 -10.25 -1.07
N ARG A 107 -24.80 -9.64 -1.59
CA ARG A 107 -26.08 -10.33 -1.79
C ARG A 107 -25.97 -11.45 -2.81
N GLU A 108 -25.36 -11.19 -3.97
CA GLU A 108 -25.15 -12.21 -5.00
C GLU A 108 -24.35 -13.41 -4.48
N ILE A 109 -23.28 -13.15 -3.71
CA ILE A 109 -22.51 -14.24 -3.07
C ILE A 109 -23.38 -15.00 -2.08
N ARG A 110 -24.17 -14.30 -1.28
CA ARG A 110 -25.08 -14.94 -0.29
C ARG A 110 -26.16 -15.76 -0.97
N GLU A 111 -26.78 -15.27 -2.04
CA GLU A 111 -27.79 -15.98 -2.79
C GLU A 111 -27.22 -17.30 -3.36
N GLU A 112 -26.01 -17.26 -3.95
CA GLU A 112 -25.34 -18.46 -4.45
C GLU A 112 -25.07 -19.48 -3.34
N LEU A 113 -24.71 -19.01 -2.13
CA LEU A 113 -24.49 -19.89 -0.97
C LEU A 113 -25.78 -20.48 -0.39
N GLN A 114 -26.96 -19.91 -0.68
CA GLN A 114 -28.27 -20.42 -0.26
C GLN A 114 -28.85 -21.45 -1.22
N HIS A 115 -28.36 -21.49 -2.47
CA HIS A 115 -28.72 -22.53 -3.44
C HIS A 115 -28.02 -23.87 -3.13
N ALA A 116 -28.50 -24.95 -3.73
CA ALA A 116 -27.81 -26.22 -3.66
C ALA A 116 -26.44 -26.09 -4.35
N ILE A 117 -25.38 -26.36 -3.60
CA ILE A 117 -24.00 -26.25 -4.10
C ILE A 117 -23.78 -27.28 -5.21
N ASP A 118 -23.37 -26.82 -6.38
CA ASP A 118 -23.07 -27.63 -7.55
C ASP A 118 -21.64 -27.37 -8.09
N LYS A 119 -21.33 -27.98 -9.23
CA LYS A 119 -20.00 -27.86 -9.87
C LYS A 119 -19.67 -26.45 -10.36
N HIS A 120 -20.66 -25.56 -10.47
CA HIS A 120 -20.51 -24.17 -10.94
C HIS A 120 -20.41 -23.16 -9.81
N SER A 121 -20.96 -23.48 -8.62
CA SER A 121 -21.05 -22.55 -7.48
C SER A 121 -19.70 -21.96 -7.09
N LYS A 122 -18.64 -22.75 -7.06
CA LYS A 122 -17.28 -22.25 -6.78
C LYS A 122 -16.85 -21.17 -7.77
N GLN A 123 -17.10 -21.37 -9.05
CA GLN A 123 -16.71 -20.41 -10.09
C GLN A 123 -17.56 -19.12 -10.02
N ILE A 124 -18.86 -19.26 -9.76
CA ILE A 124 -19.78 -18.14 -9.60
C ILE A 124 -19.40 -17.30 -8.39
N ILE A 125 -19.14 -17.92 -7.24
CA ILE A 125 -18.71 -17.21 -6.02
C ILE A 125 -17.37 -16.48 -6.27
N ALA A 126 -16.38 -17.14 -6.87
CA ALA A 126 -15.09 -16.53 -7.17
C ALA A 126 -15.22 -15.35 -8.13
N ALA A 127 -16.08 -15.43 -9.14
CA ALA A 127 -16.36 -14.34 -10.07
C ALA A 127 -17.01 -13.13 -9.36
N ASN A 128 -17.98 -13.37 -8.48
CA ASN A 128 -18.63 -12.31 -7.70
C ASN A 128 -17.65 -11.64 -6.73
N ILE A 129 -16.74 -12.40 -6.11
CA ILE A 129 -15.64 -11.84 -5.31
C ILE A 129 -14.73 -10.98 -6.18
N GLU A 130 -14.37 -11.43 -7.38
CA GLU A 130 -13.52 -10.68 -8.31
C GLU A 130 -14.20 -9.36 -8.74
N VAL A 131 -15.49 -9.37 -9.02
CA VAL A 131 -16.27 -8.16 -9.32
C VAL A 131 -16.24 -7.18 -8.14
N LEU A 132 -16.47 -7.67 -6.91
CA LEU A 132 -16.39 -6.86 -5.69
C LEU A 132 -15.00 -6.19 -5.57
N LEU A 133 -13.93 -6.96 -5.72
CA LEU A 133 -12.57 -6.45 -5.58
C LEU A 133 -12.22 -5.44 -6.68
N ASN A 134 -12.67 -5.64 -7.90
CA ASN A 134 -12.51 -4.68 -9.00
C ASN A 134 -13.25 -3.36 -8.74
N HIS A 135 -14.43 -3.39 -8.11
CA HIS A 135 -15.09 -2.17 -7.63
C HIS A 135 -14.25 -1.46 -6.57
N CYS A 136 -13.66 -2.19 -5.64
CA CYS A 136 -12.78 -1.62 -4.61
C CYS A 136 -11.55 -0.94 -5.22
N VAL A 137 -10.91 -1.51 -6.24
CA VAL A 137 -9.82 -0.85 -6.98
C VAL A 137 -10.26 0.50 -7.51
N ARG A 138 -11.42 0.55 -8.23
CA ARG A 138 -11.99 1.80 -8.74
C ARG A 138 -12.26 2.83 -7.65
N PHE A 139 -12.76 2.39 -6.49
CA PHE A 139 -13.09 3.29 -5.39
C PHE A 139 -11.84 3.82 -4.68
N TYR A 140 -10.79 3.02 -4.55
CA TYR A 140 -9.48 3.51 -4.10
C TYR A 140 -8.89 4.51 -5.10
N ASP A 141 -8.98 4.25 -6.41
CA ASP A 141 -8.55 5.20 -7.43
C ASP A 141 -9.26 6.54 -7.30
N ARG A 142 -10.58 6.54 -7.11
CA ARG A 142 -11.36 7.74 -6.82
C ARG A 142 -10.91 8.39 -5.50
N GLN A 143 -10.68 7.61 -4.44
CA GLN A 143 -10.24 8.12 -3.14
C GLN A 143 -8.89 8.82 -3.24
N PHE A 144 -7.94 8.29 -4.00
CA PHE A 144 -6.66 8.96 -4.26
C PHE A 144 -6.87 10.29 -4.98
N VAL A 145 -7.73 10.34 -5.99
CA VAL A 145 -8.03 11.59 -6.71
C VAL A 145 -8.70 12.63 -5.80
N THR A 146 -9.71 12.23 -5.02
CA THR A 146 -10.46 13.16 -4.16
C THR A 146 -9.64 13.69 -2.97
N ARG A 147 -8.53 13.05 -2.64
CA ARG A 147 -7.57 13.48 -1.61
C ARG A 147 -6.36 14.23 -2.17
N GLU A 148 -6.46 14.78 -3.37
CA GLU A 148 -5.35 15.43 -4.09
C GLU A 148 -4.54 16.41 -3.24
N ASN A 149 -5.19 17.28 -2.46
CA ASN A 149 -4.48 18.23 -1.58
C ASN A 149 -3.68 17.52 -0.48
N VAL A 150 -4.25 16.48 0.14
CA VAL A 150 -3.56 15.67 1.18
C VAL A 150 -2.41 14.88 0.55
N ASN A 151 -2.60 14.37 -0.65
CA ASN A 151 -1.58 13.63 -1.38
C ASN A 151 -0.42 14.53 -1.82
N LYS A 152 -0.69 15.75 -2.28
CA LYS A 152 0.34 16.76 -2.59
C LYS A 152 1.15 17.14 -1.36
N ASP A 153 0.50 17.36 -0.22
CA ASP A 153 1.18 17.60 1.07
C ASP A 153 2.08 16.40 1.43
N LEU A 154 1.60 15.18 1.23
CA LEU A 154 2.37 13.97 1.50
C LEU A 154 3.55 13.81 0.54
N LEU A 155 3.41 14.15 -0.73
CA LEU A 155 4.52 14.17 -1.69
C LEU A 155 5.57 15.21 -1.28
N THR A 156 5.15 16.40 -0.88
CA THR A 156 6.05 17.45 -0.36
C THR A 156 6.83 16.94 0.87
N ARG A 157 6.14 16.35 1.84
CA ARG A 157 6.77 15.76 3.03
C ARG A 157 7.73 14.62 2.67
N PHE A 158 7.42 13.83 1.65
CA PHE A 158 8.32 12.80 1.15
C PHE A 158 9.59 13.37 0.53
N GLU A 159 9.46 14.44 -0.26
CA GLU A 159 10.61 15.15 -0.83
C GLU A 159 11.50 15.78 0.25
N GLU A 160 10.90 16.39 1.27
CA GLU A 160 11.60 16.89 2.44
C GLU A 160 12.33 15.78 3.19
N LEU A 161 11.65 14.65 3.42
CA LEU A 161 12.24 13.48 4.06
C LEU A 161 13.48 12.97 3.31
N LEU A 162 13.42 12.91 1.97
CA LEU A 162 14.55 12.50 1.14
C LEU A 162 15.68 13.54 1.20
N ARG A 163 15.36 14.83 1.15
CA ARG A 163 16.35 15.91 1.28
C ARG A 163 17.09 15.81 2.61
N ASP A 164 16.36 15.71 3.73
CA ASP A 164 16.92 15.59 5.06
C ASP A 164 17.75 14.30 5.22
N TYR A 165 17.33 13.23 4.56
CA TYR A 165 18.10 11.98 4.57
C TYR A 165 19.46 12.17 3.93
N PHE A 166 19.53 12.75 2.73
CA PHE A 166 20.77 12.89 1.95
C PHE A 166 21.66 14.06 2.39
N THR A 167 21.15 14.98 3.22
CA THR A 167 21.97 16.02 3.86
C THR A 167 22.56 15.58 5.20
N SER A 168 22.12 14.46 5.75
CA SER A 168 22.63 13.86 6.99
C SER A 168 23.67 12.76 6.73
N ASP A 169 24.22 12.17 7.80
CA ASP A 169 25.16 11.03 7.73
C ASP A 169 24.45 9.67 7.50
N LYS A 170 23.10 9.68 7.41
CA LYS A 170 22.31 8.46 7.23
C LYS A 170 22.66 7.66 5.99
N PRO A 171 22.89 8.24 4.81
CA PRO A 171 23.28 7.47 3.64
C PRO A 171 24.52 6.61 3.87
N GLN A 172 25.54 7.16 4.54
CA GLN A 172 26.80 6.45 4.80
C GLN A 172 26.63 5.31 5.80
N SER A 173 25.76 5.47 6.81
CA SER A 173 25.52 4.50 7.87
C SER A 173 24.45 3.46 7.53
N LEU A 174 23.37 3.85 6.85
CA LEU A 174 22.19 3.04 6.57
C LEU A 174 22.05 2.63 5.09
N GLY A 175 22.83 3.26 4.20
CA GLY A 175 22.71 3.04 2.75
C GLY A 175 21.58 3.87 2.13
N LEU A 176 21.05 3.41 0.99
CA LEU A 176 19.92 4.08 0.34
C LEU A 176 18.61 3.85 1.10
N PRO A 177 17.74 4.86 1.21
CA PRO A 177 16.45 4.69 1.88
C PRO A 177 15.58 3.71 1.09
N SER A 178 14.96 2.77 1.79
CA SER A 178 14.00 1.85 1.20
C SER A 178 12.60 2.46 1.16
N VAL A 179 11.73 1.96 0.28
CA VAL A 179 10.31 2.35 0.22
C VAL A 179 9.64 2.12 1.59
N ALA A 180 9.92 0.99 2.24
CA ALA A 180 9.38 0.67 3.55
C ALA A 180 9.84 1.66 4.64
N TRP A 181 11.10 2.07 4.61
CA TRP A 181 11.63 3.08 5.53
C TRP A 181 10.96 4.45 5.34
N CYS A 182 10.77 4.88 4.09
CA CYS A 182 10.08 6.14 3.77
C CYS A 182 8.62 6.10 4.22
N ALA A 183 7.92 5.01 3.93
CA ALA A 183 6.53 4.81 4.31
C ALA A 183 6.34 4.85 5.84
N ASP A 184 7.20 4.16 6.59
CA ASP A 184 7.17 4.16 8.06
C ASP A 184 7.30 5.58 8.64
N ARG A 185 8.22 6.39 8.10
CA ARG A 185 8.41 7.79 8.51
C ARG A 185 7.24 8.70 8.19
N LEU A 186 6.46 8.34 7.18
CA LEU A 186 5.23 9.04 6.79
C LEU A 186 3.98 8.46 7.44
N HIS A 187 4.13 7.44 8.31
CA HIS A 187 3.05 6.71 8.99
C HIS A 187 2.07 6.02 8.02
N LEU A 188 2.63 5.45 6.95
CA LEU A 188 1.89 4.72 5.92
C LEU A 188 2.41 3.29 5.79
N SER A 189 1.55 2.39 5.27
CA SER A 189 2.00 1.09 4.80
C SER A 189 2.82 1.25 3.51
N ALA A 190 3.80 0.36 3.31
CA ALA A 190 4.67 0.43 2.12
C ALA A 190 3.89 0.30 0.82
N ASN A 191 2.82 -0.50 0.81
CA ASN A 191 1.98 -0.73 -0.37
C ASN A 191 1.12 0.51 -0.67
N TYR A 192 0.42 1.06 0.33
CA TYR A 192 -0.36 2.30 0.14
C TYR A 192 0.52 3.46 -0.33
N PHE A 193 1.69 3.64 0.31
CA PHE A 193 2.66 4.65 -0.08
C PHE A 193 3.15 4.44 -1.53
N GLY A 194 3.45 3.20 -1.91
CA GLY A 194 3.85 2.84 -3.27
C GLY A 194 2.78 3.18 -4.31
N ASP A 195 1.53 2.81 -4.04
CA ASP A 195 0.38 3.07 -4.92
C ASP A 195 0.10 4.58 -5.03
N LEU A 196 0.19 5.31 -3.90
CA LEU A 196 0.02 6.75 -3.87
C LEU A 196 1.08 7.46 -4.72
N ILE A 197 2.38 7.18 -4.51
CA ILE A 197 3.47 7.79 -5.28
C ILE A 197 3.32 7.48 -6.76
N LYS A 198 2.97 6.25 -7.10
CA LYS A 198 2.73 5.85 -8.49
C LYS A 198 1.58 6.63 -9.12
N LYS A 199 0.51 6.86 -8.37
CA LYS A 199 -0.65 7.62 -8.84
C LYS A 199 -0.32 9.10 -9.07
N GLU A 200 0.39 9.72 -8.12
CA GLU A 200 0.72 11.14 -8.16
C GLU A 200 1.83 11.48 -9.18
N THR A 201 2.79 10.57 -9.37
CA THR A 201 4.00 10.86 -10.15
C THR A 201 4.13 10.04 -11.44
N GLY A 202 3.31 9.01 -11.62
CA GLY A 202 3.44 8.03 -12.70
C GLY A 202 4.63 7.07 -12.54
N LYS A 203 5.42 7.19 -11.46
CA LYS A 203 6.61 6.39 -11.17
C LYS A 203 6.42 5.57 -9.91
N SER A 204 7.01 4.38 -9.83
CA SER A 204 7.06 3.66 -8.56
C SER A 204 7.85 4.45 -7.51
N ALA A 205 7.54 4.28 -6.23
CA ALA A 205 8.27 4.93 -5.14
C ALA A 205 9.77 4.62 -5.17
N GLN A 206 10.15 3.40 -5.56
CA GLN A 206 11.55 3.01 -5.74
C GLN A 206 12.25 3.80 -6.86
N GLU A 207 11.58 3.95 -8.01
CA GLU A 207 12.09 4.77 -9.12
C GLU A 207 12.22 6.25 -8.74
N TYR A 208 11.25 6.76 -8.00
CA TYR A 208 11.29 8.14 -7.50
C TYR A 208 12.50 8.40 -6.60
N ILE A 209 12.76 7.51 -5.63
CA ILE A 209 13.95 7.55 -4.77
C ILE A 209 15.23 7.51 -5.62
N GLN A 210 15.31 6.61 -6.60
CA GLN A 210 16.46 6.47 -7.47
C GLN A 210 16.73 7.75 -8.28
N LEU A 211 15.70 8.35 -8.85
CA LEU A 211 15.85 9.60 -9.60
C LEU A 211 16.33 10.74 -8.69
N LYS A 212 15.78 10.86 -7.48
CA LYS A 212 16.22 11.88 -6.52
C LYS A 212 17.69 11.72 -6.13
N VAL A 213 18.14 10.48 -5.90
CA VAL A 213 19.56 10.19 -5.65
C VAL A 213 20.45 10.65 -6.82
N ILE A 214 20.01 10.42 -8.06
CA ILE A 214 20.76 10.84 -9.24
C ILE A 214 20.81 12.35 -9.37
N ASP A 215 19.74 13.07 -9.05
CA ASP A 215 19.75 14.53 -9.08
C ASP A 215 20.72 15.10 -8.03
N ILE A 216 20.73 14.57 -6.82
CA ILE A 216 21.71 14.94 -5.79
C ILE A 216 23.13 14.58 -6.22
N ALA A 217 23.31 13.44 -6.91
CA ALA A 217 24.61 13.04 -7.44
C ALA A 217 25.14 14.04 -8.46
N LYS A 218 24.28 14.53 -9.37
CA LYS A 218 24.67 15.56 -10.36
C LYS A 218 25.15 16.83 -9.66
N GLU A 219 24.44 17.29 -8.62
CA GLU A 219 24.84 18.46 -7.82
C GLU A 219 26.21 18.25 -7.15
N ARG A 220 26.44 17.08 -6.52
CA ARG A 220 27.72 16.77 -5.87
C ARG A 220 28.88 16.60 -6.85
N MET A 221 28.61 16.27 -8.10
CA MET A 221 29.65 16.13 -9.15
C MET A 221 30.27 17.47 -9.58
N PHE A 222 29.66 18.61 -9.28
CA PHE A 222 30.30 19.92 -9.50
C PHE A 222 31.50 20.13 -8.58
N ASP A 223 31.58 19.43 -7.47
CA ASP A 223 32.78 19.38 -6.63
C ASP A 223 33.81 18.41 -7.27
N THR A 224 34.76 18.97 -7.98
CA THR A 224 35.81 18.20 -8.68
C THR A 224 36.87 17.66 -7.71
N THR A 225 36.87 18.06 -6.44
CA THR A 225 37.82 17.56 -5.44
C THR A 225 37.49 16.13 -5.01
N LYS A 226 36.25 15.69 -5.20
CA LYS A 226 35.78 14.34 -4.84
C LYS A 226 35.79 13.42 -6.04
N SER A 227 36.26 12.20 -5.85
CA SER A 227 36.14 11.15 -6.84
C SER A 227 34.67 10.65 -6.98
N ILE A 228 34.33 10.08 -8.11
CA ILE A 228 33.01 9.45 -8.32
C ILE A 228 32.72 8.35 -7.31
N SER A 229 33.76 7.64 -6.85
CA SER A 229 33.62 6.61 -5.83
C SER A 229 33.28 7.18 -4.45
N GLU A 230 33.91 8.28 -4.06
CA GLU A 230 33.60 9.00 -2.81
C GLU A 230 32.17 9.51 -2.81
N ILE A 231 31.73 10.13 -3.92
CA ILE A 231 30.33 10.57 -4.08
C ILE A 231 29.37 9.38 -3.97
N ALA A 232 29.68 8.25 -4.57
CA ALA A 232 28.85 7.04 -4.48
C ALA A 232 28.72 6.55 -3.01
N TYR A 233 29.83 6.53 -2.25
CA TYR A 233 29.81 6.17 -0.83
C TYR A 233 29.02 7.17 0.02
N GLU A 234 29.20 8.48 -0.20
CA GLU A 234 28.46 9.54 0.48
C GLU A 234 26.94 9.46 0.19
N LEU A 235 26.55 8.96 -0.97
CA LEU A 235 25.15 8.74 -1.34
C LEU A 235 24.58 7.42 -0.81
N GLY A 236 25.39 6.60 -0.13
CA GLY A 236 24.97 5.35 0.48
C GLY A 236 25.08 4.11 -0.40
N PHE A 237 25.81 4.18 -1.51
CA PHE A 237 26.09 2.99 -2.30
C PHE A 237 27.23 2.20 -1.69
N ARG A 238 26.94 0.95 -1.31
CA ARG A 238 27.98 0.04 -0.78
C ARG A 238 29.07 -0.28 -1.80
N TYR A 239 28.73 -0.23 -3.10
CA TYR A 239 29.62 -0.51 -4.23
C TYR A 239 29.47 0.57 -5.29
N PRO A 240 30.53 1.32 -5.65
CA PRO A 240 30.48 2.39 -6.66
C PRO A 240 29.99 1.94 -8.03
N GLN A 241 30.21 0.67 -8.40
CA GLN A 241 29.71 0.13 -9.66
C GLN A 241 28.19 0.08 -9.75
N HIS A 242 27.48 -0.08 -8.61
CA HIS A 242 26.01 -0.03 -8.59
C HIS A 242 25.53 1.41 -8.84
N PHE A 243 26.20 2.39 -8.26
CA PHE A 243 25.96 3.80 -8.56
C PHE A 243 26.18 4.11 -10.05
N THR A 244 27.33 3.74 -10.60
CA THR A 244 27.66 3.99 -12.03
C THR A 244 26.60 3.37 -12.96
N ARG A 245 26.14 2.15 -12.65
CA ARG A 245 25.09 1.48 -13.43
C ARG A 245 23.75 2.20 -13.33
N LEU A 246 23.34 2.60 -12.12
CA LEU A 246 22.11 3.35 -11.92
C LEU A 246 22.17 4.70 -12.61
N PHE A 247 23.26 5.43 -12.45
CA PHE A 247 23.47 6.74 -13.08
C PHE A 247 23.35 6.63 -14.60
N LYS A 248 24.08 5.68 -15.21
CA LYS A 248 24.03 5.45 -16.66
C LYS A 248 22.63 5.06 -17.13
N LYS A 249 21.89 4.26 -16.34
CA LYS A 249 20.50 3.90 -16.65
C LYS A 249 19.58 5.12 -16.67
N CYS A 250 19.76 6.06 -15.73
CA CYS A 250 18.86 7.21 -15.57
C CYS A 250 19.25 8.40 -16.47
N VAL A 251 20.56 8.60 -16.72
CA VAL A 251 21.10 9.78 -17.42
C VAL A 251 21.50 9.48 -18.86
N GLY A 252 21.72 8.19 -19.20
CA GLY A 252 22.16 7.76 -20.53
C GLY A 252 23.69 7.70 -20.71
N GLN A 253 24.45 8.33 -19.81
CA GLN A 253 25.92 8.39 -19.85
C GLN A 253 26.51 8.06 -18.47
N SER A 254 27.80 7.69 -18.44
CA SER A 254 28.49 7.40 -17.18
C SER A 254 28.71 8.66 -16.34
N PRO A 255 28.90 8.53 -15.00
CA PRO A 255 29.23 9.67 -14.13
C PRO A 255 30.47 10.44 -14.59
N ASN A 256 31.51 9.76 -15.08
CA ASN A 256 32.71 10.40 -15.57
C ASN A 256 32.45 11.22 -16.84
N GLU A 257 31.73 10.64 -17.82
CA GLU A 257 31.36 11.35 -19.05
C GLU A 257 30.51 12.58 -18.72
N TYR A 258 29.54 12.43 -17.80
CA TYR A 258 28.70 13.55 -17.35
C TYR A 258 29.53 14.69 -16.72
N ARG A 259 30.48 14.35 -15.82
CA ARG A 259 31.36 15.35 -15.18
C ARG A 259 32.28 16.08 -16.17
N THR A 260 32.73 15.39 -17.23
CA THR A 260 33.63 16.00 -18.22
C THR A 260 32.89 16.92 -19.18
N GLN A 261 31.60 16.76 -19.36
CA GLN A 261 30.77 17.55 -20.28
C GLN A 261 30.13 18.76 -19.61
N ASN A 262 30.09 18.82 -18.30
CA ASN A 262 29.52 19.90 -17.50
C ASN A 262 30.54 20.47 -16.50
#